data_82af769ab47365047b77e12af06ab9c0
#
_entry.id   82af769ab47365047b77e12af06ab9c0
#
_cell.length_a   1.000
_cell.length_b   1.000
_cell.length_c   1.000
_cell.angle_alpha   90.00
_cell.angle_beta   90.00
_cell.angle_gamma   90.00
#
_symmetry.space_group_name_H-M   'P 1'
#
loop_
_entity.id
_entity.type
_entity.pdbx_description
1 polymer ?
#
loop_
_entity_poly.entity_id
_entity_poly.type
_entity_poly.pdbx_seq_one_letter_code
_entity_poly.pdbx_strand_id
1 'polypeptide(L)'
;MTIFDELKARGLLAQLTDEEEIKELINNGKATFYIGFDPTADSLHVGHFMALCLMKRLQMAGNKPIALIGGGTGMIGDPSGRSDMRTMMTKETIEHNCECFKKQMSRFIDFSDGKALMVNNADWLMNLNYIELLRDVGAHFSVNRMLAAECYKQRMEKGLTFLEFNYMIMQSYDFFRLYQDYGCNMQFGGDDQWGNMLGGTELIRRKLGKDAYAMTITLLLNSEGKKMGKTQKGAVWLDPNKTSPFEFYQYWRNVADADVLKCIRMLTFLPLEEIDKMDSWEGSQLNQAKEILAYELTKLVHGEEEANKAQEGARALFSTGNAADMPEAELTEEDFTDGKIDILTVLVKAGLVPSKSEARRAVQQGGVAVEGEKVADIYAEYEKSAFAEGMVVRRGKKNFKKVICK
;
A
#
# COMPACT_ATOMS: atom_id res chain seq x y z
N MET A 1 7.67 -6.90 -26.73
CA MET A 1 6.76 -7.55 -25.72
C MET A 1 5.53 -6.67 -25.61
N THR A 2 4.33 -7.25 -25.65
CA THR A 2 3.09 -6.49 -25.44
C THR A 2 2.88 -6.19 -23.96
N ILE A 3 2.00 -5.22 -23.62
CA ILE A 3 1.72 -4.92 -22.21
C ILE A 3 1.09 -6.13 -21.50
N PHE A 4 0.23 -6.88 -22.16
CA PHE A 4 -0.35 -8.10 -21.58
C PHE A 4 0.72 -9.15 -21.25
N ASP A 5 1.66 -9.39 -22.18
CA ASP A 5 2.77 -10.32 -21.96
C ASP A 5 3.69 -9.83 -20.82
N GLU A 6 3.92 -8.52 -20.73
CA GLU A 6 4.69 -7.92 -19.63
C GLU A 6 3.98 -8.17 -18.28
N LEU A 7 2.68 -7.90 -18.17
CA LEU A 7 1.92 -8.16 -16.94
C LEU A 7 1.97 -9.63 -16.53
N LYS A 8 1.89 -10.54 -17.51
CA LYS A 8 2.00 -11.99 -17.29
C LYS A 8 3.39 -12.39 -16.82
N ALA A 9 4.44 -11.92 -17.49
CA ALA A 9 5.84 -12.19 -17.11
C ALA A 9 6.21 -11.62 -15.73
N ARG A 10 5.56 -10.53 -15.31
CA ARG A 10 5.72 -9.95 -13.97
C ARG A 10 4.92 -10.68 -12.90
N GLY A 11 4.07 -11.65 -13.25
CA GLY A 11 3.24 -12.39 -12.32
C GLY A 11 2.08 -11.57 -11.73
N LEU A 12 1.59 -10.59 -12.49
CA LEU A 12 0.55 -9.68 -12.03
C LEU A 12 -0.86 -10.16 -12.35
N LEU A 13 -1.04 -11.11 -13.28
CA LEU A 13 -2.36 -11.60 -13.68
C LEU A 13 -2.85 -12.70 -12.74
N ALA A 14 -4.12 -12.62 -12.31
CA ALA A 14 -4.79 -13.66 -11.54
C ALA A 14 -6.01 -14.21 -12.29
N GLN A 15 -7.13 -13.49 -12.34
CA GLN A 15 -8.35 -13.91 -13.02
C GLN A 15 -8.74 -12.92 -14.12
N LEU A 16 -9.32 -13.43 -15.21
CA LEU A 16 -9.77 -12.64 -16.34
C LEU A 16 -11.15 -13.14 -16.79
N THR A 17 -12.05 -12.23 -17.18
CA THR A 17 -13.36 -12.59 -17.74
C THR A 17 -13.25 -13.09 -19.17
N ASP A 18 -12.35 -12.51 -19.96
CA ASP A 18 -12.08 -12.90 -21.35
C ASP A 18 -10.64 -12.50 -21.70
N GLU A 19 -9.76 -13.49 -21.88
CA GLU A 19 -8.33 -13.24 -22.11
C GLU A 19 -8.08 -12.55 -23.45
N GLU A 20 -8.75 -12.97 -24.53
CA GLU A 20 -8.47 -12.47 -25.87
C GLU A 20 -8.97 -11.02 -26.04
N GLU A 21 -10.16 -10.71 -25.55
CA GLU A 21 -10.70 -9.36 -25.59
C GLU A 21 -9.89 -8.39 -24.71
N ILE A 22 -9.48 -8.84 -23.52
CA ILE A 22 -8.63 -8.04 -22.61
C ILE A 22 -7.29 -7.75 -23.27
N LYS A 23 -6.65 -8.76 -23.91
CA LYS A 23 -5.40 -8.55 -24.69
C LYS A 23 -5.58 -7.51 -25.78
N GLU A 24 -6.66 -7.66 -26.58
CA GLU A 24 -6.93 -6.72 -27.68
C GLU A 24 -7.10 -5.29 -27.14
N LEU A 25 -7.82 -5.11 -26.04
CA LEU A 25 -8.05 -3.79 -25.47
C LEU A 25 -6.78 -3.16 -24.93
N ILE A 26 -6.06 -3.84 -24.04
CA ILE A 26 -4.92 -3.21 -23.36
C ILE A 26 -3.68 -3.09 -24.24
N ASN A 27 -3.45 -4.04 -25.17
CA ASN A 27 -2.31 -3.98 -26.06
C ASN A 27 -2.42 -2.87 -27.12
N ASN A 28 -3.64 -2.44 -27.44
CA ASN A 28 -3.89 -1.41 -28.46
C ASN A 28 -4.25 -0.04 -27.84
N GLY A 29 -4.12 0.13 -26.53
CA GLY A 29 -4.46 1.39 -25.86
C GLY A 29 -5.95 1.75 -25.90
N LYS A 30 -6.83 0.74 -26.07
CA LYS A 30 -8.28 0.91 -26.17
C LYS A 30 -9.03 0.75 -24.84
N ALA A 31 -8.34 0.34 -23.79
CA ALA A 31 -8.97 0.20 -22.49
C ALA A 31 -9.11 1.57 -21.80
N THR A 32 -10.35 1.95 -21.52
CA THR A 32 -10.66 2.89 -20.45
C THR A 32 -11.04 2.06 -19.24
N PHE A 33 -10.24 2.12 -18.20
CA PHE A 33 -10.37 1.20 -17.07
C PHE A 33 -10.38 1.94 -15.73
N TYR A 34 -10.98 1.32 -14.71
CA TYR A 34 -10.94 1.89 -13.38
C TYR A 34 -10.43 0.94 -12.31
N ILE A 35 -9.90 1.52 -11.25
CA ILE A 35 -9.66 0.89 -9.97
C ILE A 35 -10.28 1.76 -8.89
N GLY A 36 -10.99 1.13 -7.96
CA GLY A 36 -11.63 1.79 -6.82
C GLY A 36 -10.71 1.83 -5.60
N PHE A 37 -10.77 2.95 -4.87
CA PHE A 37 -10.00 3.19 -3.66
C PHE A 37 -10.91 3.78 -2.58
N ASP A 38 -11.29 2.98 -1.60
CA ASP A 38 -12.04 3.45 -0.43
C ASP A 38 -11.12 4.27 0.49
N PRO A 39 -11.46 5.53 0.80
CA PRO A 39 -10.61 6.43 1.57
C PRO A 39 -10.67 6.14 3.08
N THR A 40 -10.21 4.95 3.48
CA THR A 40 -10.28 4.45 4.86
C THR A 40 -9.21 5.03 5.79
N ALA A 41 -8.32 5.86 5.28
CA ALA A 41 -7.31 6.62 5.99
C ALA A 41 -6.93 7.86 5.19
N ASP A 42 -6.22 8.80 5.80
CA ASP A 42 -5.70 10.03 5.18
C ASP A 42 -4.42 9.81 4.35
N SER A 43 -4.04 8.56 4.09
CA SER A 43 -2.93 8.19 3.22
C SER A 43 -3.15 6.85 2.55
N LEU A 44 -2.64 6.72 1.33
CA LEU A 44 -2.38 5.44 0.69
C LEU A 44 -1.23 4.71 1.40
N HIS A 45 -1.18 3.41 1.28
CA HIS A 45 -0.13 2.56 1.87
C HIS A 45 0.33 1.49 0.85
N VAL A 46 1.36 0.73 1.19
CA VAL A 46 1.92 -0.32 0.32
C VAL A 46 0.87 -1.30 -0.20
N GLY A 47 -0.24 -1.54 0.53
CA GLY A 47 -1.34 -2.38 0.03
C GLY A 47 -2.04 -1.83 -1.22
N HIS A 48 -2.00 -0.51 -1.45
CA HIS A 48 -2.53 0.13 -2.68
C HIS A 48 -1.48 0.24 -3.79
N PHE A 49 -0.21 0.00 -3.45
CA PHE A 49 0.91 0.28 -4.33
C PHE A 49 0.89 -0.53 -5.63
N MET A 50 0.51 -1.81 -5.55
CA MET A 50 0.37 -2.63 -6.75
C MET A 50 -0.68 -2.10 -7.72
N ALA A 51 -1.82 -1.66 -7.20
CA ALA A 51 -2.88 -1.06 -8.02
C ALA A 51 -2.39 0.21 -8.72
N LEU A 52 -1.65 1.08 -8.01
CA LEU A 52 -1.06 2.29 -8.58
C LEU A 52 0.00 1.96 -9.65
N CYS A 53 0.87 0.97 -9.40
CA CYS A 53 1.84 0.52 -10.38
C CYS A 53 1.18 -0.05 -11.64
N LEU A 54 0.09 -0.83 -11.47
CA LEU A 54 -0.68 -1.33 -12.61
C LEU A 54 -1.29 -0.19 -13.42
N MET A 55 -1.94 0.77 -12.76
CA MET A 55 -2.52 1.94 -13.44
C MET A 55 -1.47 2.69 -14.25
N LYS A 56 -0.30 2.94 -13.64
CA LYS A 56 0.82 3.60 -14.30
C LYS A 56 1.32 2.82 -15.53
N ARG A 57 1.49 1.49 -15.42
CA ARG A 57 1.93 0.63 -16.54
C ARG A 57 0.95 0.68 -17.70
N LEU A 58 -0.34 0.52 -17.42
CA LEU A 58 -1.37 0.55 -18.44
C LEU A 58 -1.51 1.94 -19.07
N GLN A 59 -1.34 3.02 -18.30
CA GLN A 59 -1.29 4.38 -18.83
C GLN A 59 -0.09 4.58 -19.77
N MET A 60 1.10 4.10 -19.38
CA MET A 60 2.31 4.15 -20.24
C MET A 60 2.12 3.36 -21.55
N ALA A 61 1.28 2.34 -21.55
CA ALA A 61 0.91 1.57 -22.73
C ALA A 61 -0.25 2.21 -23.54
N GLY A 62 -0.64 3.44 -23.22
CA GLY A 62 -1.65 4.21 -23.97
C GLY A 62 -3.09 4.01 -23.51
N ASN A 63 -3.34 3.21 -22.45
CA ASN A 63 -4.68 3.03 -21.90
C ASN A 63 -5.06 4.18 -20.94
N LYS A 64 -6.35 4.40 -20.76
CA LYS A 64 -6.87 5.52 -19.97
C LYS A 64 -7.36 5.06 -18.59
N PRO A 65 -6.61 5.36 -17.51
CA PRO A 65 -7.04 5.02 -16.16
C PRO A 65 -8.08 6.00 -15.62
N ILE A 66 -9.01 5.46 -14.82
CA ILE A 66 -9.92 6.20 -13.97
C ILE A 66 -9.63 5.78 -12.52
N ALA A 67 -9.17 6.71 -11.70
CA ALA A 67 -9.08 6.52 -10.26
C ALA A 67 -10.45 6.85 -9.64
N LEU A 68 -11.17 5.82 -9.20
CA LEU A 68 -12.44 5.98 -8.51
C LEU A 68 -12.22 6.09 -7.01
N ILE A 69 -12.49 7.26 -6.45
CA ILE A 69 -12.46 7.46 -5.01
C ILE A 69 -13.80 7.06 -4.42
N GLY A 70 -13.77 6.15 -3.46
CA GLY A 70 -14.97 5.60 -2.82
C GLY A 70 -15.53 6.50 -1.71
N GLY A 71 -15.88 7.76 -2.02
CA GLY A 71 -16.49 8.67 -1.04
C GLY A 71 -17.86 8.19 -0.56
N GLY A 72 -18.64 7.57 -1.43
CA GLY A 72 -19.93 6.97 -1.10
C GLY A 72 -19.76 5.56 -0.50
N THR A 73 -19.02 4.69 -1.17
CA THR A 73 -18.77 3.32 -0.69
C THR A 73 -17.97 3.27 0.62
N GLY A 74 -17.10 4.25 0.86
CA GLY A 74 -16.38 4.39 2.12
C GLY A 74 -17.28 4.60 3.36
N MET A 75 -18.51 5.11 3.15
CA MET A 75 -19.52 5.22 4.23
C MET A 75 -20.13 3.86 4.61
N ILE A 76 -20.03 2.87 3.74
CA ILE A 76 -20.57 1.52 3.94
C ILE A 76 -19.47 0.57 4.41
N GLY A 77 -18.37 0.52 3.69
CA GLY A 77 -17.21 -0.32 3.94
C GLY A 77 -17.30 -1.69 3.26
N ASP A 78 -16.28 -1.98 2.45
CA ASP A 78 -16.14 -3.25 1.73
C ASP A 78 -15.95 -4.43 2.68
N PRO A 79 -16.81 -5.47 2.63
CA PRO A 79 -16.67 -6.68 3.42
C PRO A 79 -15.63 -7.67 2.87
N SER A 80 -15.17 -7.49 1.62
CA SER A 80 -14.33 -8.45 0.91
C SER A 80 -13.00 -8.69 1.63
N GLY A 81 -12.62 -9.97 1.80
CA GLY A 81 -11.36 -10.37 2.43
C GLY A 81 -11.23 -9.98 3.91
N ARG A 82 -12.34 -9.78 4.62
CA ARG A 82 -12.38 -9.40 6.04
C ARG A 82 -13.28 -10.33 6.83
N SER A 83 -12.93 -10.46 8.11
CA SER A 83 -13.73 -11.19 9.09
C SER A 83 -14.65 -10.28 9.91
N ASP A 84 -14.37 -8.99 10.01
CA ASP A 84 -15.05 -8.03 10.88
C ASP A 84 -15.53 -6.80 10.09
N MET A 85 -16.65 -6.21 10.55
CA MET A 85 -17.22 -4.99 9.97
C MET A 85 -16.23 -3.82 10.12
N ARG A 86 -16.19 -2.92 9.15
CA ARG A 86 -15.38 -1.69 9.22
C ARG A 86 -16.00 -0.72 10.24
N THR A 87 -15.13 0.05 10.90
CA THR A 87 -15.57 1.20 11.69
C THR A 87 -16.15 2.26 10.76
N MET A 88 -17.35 2.74 11.06
CA MET A 88 -17.97 3.81 10.28
C MET A 88 -17.25 5.13 10.50
N MET A 89 -16.90 5.80 9.41
CA MET A 89 -16.26 7.11 9.42
C MET A 89 -17.30 8.22 9.22
N THR A 90 -17.00 9.43 9.71
CA THR A 90 -17.83 10.60 9.41
C THR A 90 -17.62 11.06 7.98
N LYS A 91 -18.59 11.80 7.45
CA LYS A 91 -18.53 12.38 6.09
C LYS A 91 -17.31 13.28 5.94
N GLU A 92 -17.04 14.12 6.93
CA GLU A 92 -15.91 15.06 6.94
C GLU A 92 -14.56 14.32 6.89
N THR A 93 -14.44 13.20 7.66
CA THR A 93 -13.24 12.35 7.60
C THR A 93 -13.03 11.76 6.23
N ILE A 94 -14.10 11.27 5.61
CA ILE A 94 -14.05 10.68 4.25
C ILE A 94 -13.64 11.75 3.22
N GLU A 95 -14.24 12.94 3.27
CA GLU A 95 -13.90 14.05 2.37
C GLU A 95 -12.44 14.45 2.50
N HIS A 96 -11.93 14.58 3.73
CA HIS A 96 -10.51 14.85 3.98
C HIS A 96 -9.60 13.76 3.37
N ASN A 97 -9.92 12.49 3.61
CA ASN A 97 -9.16 11.37 3.10
C ASN A 97 -9.17 11.32 1.56
N CYS A 98 -10.31 11.66 0.93
CA CYS A 98 -10.42 11.76 -0.52
C CYS A 98 -9.41 12.77 -1.09
N GLU A 99 -9.29 13.96 -0.49
CA GLU A 99 -8.33 14.97 -0.94
C GLU A 99 -6.88 14.52 -0.75
N CYS A 100 -6.58 13.81 0.34
CA CYS A 100 -5.27 13.21 0.55
C CYS A 100 -4.93 12.18 -0.54
N PHE A 101 -5.87 11.32 -0.90
CA PHE A 101 -5.68 10.30 -1.95
C PHE A 101 -5.44 10.95 -3.32
N LYS A 102 -6.23 11.95 -3.69
CA LYS A 102 -6.05 12.70 -4.95
C LYS A 102 -4.63 13.23 -5.08
N LYS A 103 -4.13 13.89 -4.04
CA LYS A 103 -2.77 14.47 -4.01
C LYS A 103 -1.69 13.39 -4.16
N GLN A 104 -1.86 12.25 -3.51
CA GLN A 104 -0.87 11.16 -3.57
C GLN A 104 -0.90 10.44 -4.91
N MET A 105 -2.08 10.15 -5.47
CA MET A 105 -2.23 9.47 -6.76
C MET A 105 -1.62 10.27 -7.92
N SER A 106 -1.68 11.60 -7.87
CA SER A 106 -1.09 12.47 -8.90
C SER A 106 0.43 12.34 -9.03
N ARG A 107 1.11 11.67 -8.09
CA ARG A 107 2.54 11.34 -8.22
C ARG A 107 2.79 10.11 -9.11
N PHE A 108 1.79 9.25 -9.26
CA PHE A 108 1.89 8.01 -10.03
C PHE A 108 1.24 8.12 -11.40
N ILE A 109 0.10 8.79 -11.46
CA ILE A 109 -0.78 8.86 -12.62
C ILE A 109 -0.74 10.27 -13.19
N ASP A 110 -0.58 10.39 -14.50
CA ASP A 110 -0.67 11.65 -15.22
C ASP A 110 -2.13 11.96 -15.53
N PHE A 111 -2.68 12.93 -14.82
CA PHE A 111 -4.06 13.43 -15.00
C PHE A 111 -4.15 14.63 -15.97
N SER A 112 -3.03 15.08 -16.54
CA SER A 112 -3.04 16.19 -17.48
C SER A 112 -3.76 15.82 -18.79
N ASP A 113 -4.34 16.82 -19.44
CA ASP A 113 -4.91 16.72 -20.79
C ASP A 113 -5.93 15.56 -20.97
N GLY A 114 -6.59 15.14 -19.88
CA GLY A 114 -7.56 14.05 -19.91
C GLY A 114 -6.96 12.65 -20.13
N LYS A 115 -5.65 12.48 -19.93
CA LYS A 115 -4.94 11.18 -20.00
C LYS A 115 -5.39 10.19 -18.93
N ALA A 116 -5.90 10.70 -17.83
CA ALA A 116 -6.55 9.96 -16.77
C ALA A 116 -7.70 10.77 -16.18
N LEU A 117 -8.61 10.10 -15.48
CA LEU A 117 -9.68 10.76 -14.73
C LEU A 117 -9.58 10.38 -13.25
N MET A 118 -10.00 11.30 -12.40
CA MET A 118 -10.24 11.06 -11.00
C MET A 118 -11.67 11.44 -10.68
N VAL A 119 -12.47 10.49 -10.21
CA VAL A 119 -13.89 10.67 -9.94
C VAL A 119 -14.22 10.15 -8.54
N ASN A 120 -15.29 10.66 -7.96
CA ASN A 120 -15.77 10.27 -6.64
C ASN A 120 -17.16 9.65 -6.77
N ASN A 121 -17.36 8.43 -6.32
CA ASN A 121 -18.67 7.78 -6.40
C ASN A 121 -19.72 8.40 -5.46
N ALA A 122 -19.34 9.25 -4.52
CA ALA A 122 -20.28 10.05 -3.75
C ALA A 122 -21.15 10.95 -4.67
N ASP A 123 -20.63 11.39 -5.82
CA ASP A 123 -21.31 12.28 -6.74
C ASP A 123 -22.63 11.67 -7.28
N TRP A 124 -22.68 10.34 -7.40
CA TRP A 124 -23.90 9.63 -7.82
C TRP A 124 -24.55 8.79 -6.73
N LEU A 125 -23.76 8.15 -5.83
CA LEU A 125 -24.35 7.27 -4.81
C LEU A 125 -25.12 8.03 -3.74
N MET A 126 -24.69 9.23 -3.36
CA MET A 126 -25.33 10.01 -2.28
C MET A 126 -26.71 10.57 -2.67
N ASN A 127 -27.00 10.68 -3.95
CA ASN A 127 -28.24 11.24 -4.46
C ASN A 127 -29.20 10.19 -5.05
N LEU A 128 -28.89 8.89 -4.87
CA LEU A 128 -29.73 7.81 -5.38
C LEU A 128 -31.04 7.72 -4.61
N ASN A 129 -32.15 7.64 -5.35
CA ASN A 129 -33.42 7.24 -4.77
C ASN A 129 -33.40 5.72 -4.52
N TYR A 130 -33.66 5.32 -3.28
CA TYR A 130 -33.58 3.91 -2.89
C TYR A 130 -34.56 3.01 -3.65
N ILE A 131 -35.78 3.47 -3.89
CA ILE A 131 -36.80 2.66 -4.61
C ILE A 131 -36.42 2.53 -6.10
N GLU A 132 -35.92 3.60 -6.71
CA GLU A 132 -35.44 3.56 -8.09
C GLU A 132 -34.26 2.61 -8.22
N LEU A 133 -33.27 2.69 -7.31
CA LEU A 133 -32.15 1.77 -7.29
C LEU A 133 -32.59 0.30 -7.18
N LEU A 134 -33.54 -0.03 -6.29
CA LEU A 134 -34.06 -1.40 -6.16
C LEU A 134 -34.74 -1.89 -7.44
N ARG A 135 -35.51 -1.04 -8.09
CA ARG A 135 -36.21 -1.41 -9.33
C ARG A 135 -35.29 -1.53 -10.52
N ASP A 136 -34.38 -0.59 -10.68
CA ASP A 136 -33.57 -0.46 -11.90
C ASP A 136 -32.28 -1.28 -11.84
N VAL A 137 -31.74 -1.51 -10.65
CA VAL A 137 -30.48 -2.20 -10.43
C VAL A 137 -30.71 -3.48 -9.65
N GLY A 138 -31.39 -3.42 -8.50
CA GLY A 138 -31.62 -4.55 -7.61
C GLY A 138 -32.29 -5.72 -8.31
N ALA A 139 -33.22 -5.46 -9.25
CA ALA A 139 -33.90 -6.50 -10.05
C ALA A 139 -32.95 -7.39 -10.89
N HIS A 140 -31.71 -6.93 -11.13
CA HIS A 140 -30.69 -7.68 -11.87
C HIS A 140 -29.82 -8.56 -10.98
N PHE A 141 -29.96 -8.49 -9.66
CA PHE A 141 -29.16 -9.25 -8.71
C PHE A 141 -29.97 -10.38 -8.06
N SER A 142 -29.40 -11.57 -8.05
CA SER A 142 -29.96 -12.71 -7.33
C SER A 142 -29.31 -12.82 -5.96
N VAL A 143 -30.09 -12.74 -4.89
CA VAL A 143 -29.61 -12.87 -3.51
C VAL A 143 -28.84 -14.21 -3.31
N ASN A 144 -29.35 -15.31 -3.88
CA ASN A 144 -28.67 -16.61 -3.77
C ASN A 144 -27.29 -16.62 -4.43
N ARG A 145 -27.15 -15.96 -5.59
CA ARG A 145 -25.84 -15.84 -6.26
C ARG A 145 -24.89 -14.91 -5.48
N MET A 146 -25.40 -13.82 -4.92
CA MET A 146 -24.62 -12.92 -4.08
C MET A 146 -24.10 -13.63 -2.84
N LEU A 147 -24.96 -14.34 -2.10
CA LEU A 147 -24.57 -15.08 -0.90
C LEU A 147 -23.57 -16.21 -1.18
N ALA A 148 -23.57 -16.77 -2.40
CA ALA A 148 -22.59 -17.77 -2.83
C ALA A 148 -21.21 -17.17 -3.19
N ALA A 149 -21.11 -15.84 -3.33
CA ALA A 149 -19.87 -15.18 -3.69
C ALA A 149 -18.82 -15.27 -2.56
N GLU A 150 -17.55 -15.49 -2.94
CA GLU A 150 -16.45 -15.65 -1.99
C GLU A 150 -16.26 -14.44 -1.07
N CYS A 151 -16.52 -13.23 -1.59
CA CYS A 151 -16.41 -11.98 -0.83
C CYS A 151 -17.32 -11.93 0.42
N TYR A 152 -18.43 -12.71 0.45
CA TYR A 152 -19.34 -12.76 1.60
C TYR A 152 -19.11 -13.95 2.54
N LYS A 153 -18.46 -15.02 2.09
CA LYS A 153 -18.35 -16.27 2.88
C LYS A 153 -17.77 -16.06 4.27
N GLN A 154 -16.65 -15.35 4.37
CA GLN A 154 -16.01 -15.10 5.68
C GLN A 154 -16.86 -14.24 6.63
N ARG A 155 -17.64 -13.31 6.05
CA ARG A 155 -18.53 -12.46 6.84
C ARG A 155 -19.79 -13.19 7.29
N MET A 156 -20.30 -14.12 6.50
CA MET A 156 -21.49 -14.90 6.85
C MET A 156 -21.30 -15.71 8.15
N GLU A 157 -20.11 -16.24 8.39
CA GLU A 157 -19.78 -16.96 9.62
C GLU A 157 -19.91 -16.11 10.89
N LYS A 158 -19.64 -14.80 10.79
CA LYS A 158 -19.69 -13.83 11.89
C LYS A 158 -20.92 -12.90 11.86
N GLY A 159 -21.76 -13.04 10.87
CA GLY A 159 -22.94 -12.23 10.66
C GLY A 159 -22.71 -11.07 9.68
N LEU A 160 -23.12 -11.29 8.40
CA LEU A 160 -23.13 -10.26 7.37
C LEU A 160 -24.32 -9.32 7.58
N THR A 161 -24.06 -8.03 7.69
CA THR A 161 -25.12 -7.02 7.81
C THR A 161 -25.75 -6.70 6.46
N PHE A 162 -27.01 -6.22 6.45
CA PHE A 162 -27.66 -5.76 5.23
C PHE A 162 -26.89 -4.58 4.59
N LEU A 163 -26.27 -3.72 5.41
CA LEU A 163 -25.42 -2.65 4.95
C LEU A 163 -24.26 -3.18 4.08
N GLU A 164 -23.48 -4.10 4.62
CA GLU A 164 -22.33 -4.72 3.92
C GLU A 164 -22.77 -5.51 2.69
N PHE A 165 -23.93 -6.18 2.76
CA PHE A 165 -24.48 -6.95 1.65
C PHE A 165 -24.79 -6.10 0.42
N ASN A 166 -25.13 -4.83 0.60
CA ASN A 166 -25.38 -3.90 -0.51
C ASN A 166 -24.08 -3.40 -1.19
N TYR A 167 -22.91 -3.62 -0.61
CA TYR A 167 -21.65 -3.11 -1.18
C TYR A 167 -21.41 -3.61 -2.61
N MET A 168 -21.65 -4.90 -2.89
CA MET A 168 -21.54 -5.45 -4.25
C MET A 168 -22.44 -4.73 -5.27
N ILE A 169 -23.66 -4.38 -4.86
CA ILE A 169 -24.61 -3.67 -5.75
C ILE A 169 -24.09 -2.26 -6.05
N MET A 170 -23.55 -1.56 -5.05
CA MET A 170 -23.00 -0.21 -5.23
C MET A 170 -21.75 -0.21 -6.12
N GLN A 171 -20.82 -1.13 -5.90
CA GLN A 171 -19.64 -1.26 -6.76
C GLN A 171 -20.01 -1.66 -8.19
N SER A 172 -21.03 -2.50 -8.36
CA SER A 172 -21.53 -2.86 -9.69
C SER A 172 -22.19 -1.65 -10.37
N TYR A 173 -22.90 -0.83 -9.61
CA TYR A 173 -23.48 0.42 -10.11
C TYR A 173 -22.41 1.45 -10.46
N ASP A 174 -21.31 1.51 -9.72
CA ASP A 174 -20.15 2.34 -10.06
C ASP A 174 -19.61 1.99 -11.46
N PHE A 175 -19.38 0.69 -11.72
CA PHE A 175 -18.92 0.26 -13.03
C PHE A 175 -19.89 0.61 -14.15
N PHE A 176 -21.18 0.38 -13.91
CA PHE A 176 -22.24 0.75 -14.86
C PHE A 176 -22.25 2.26 -15.16
N ARG A 177 -22.15 3.12 -14.14
CA ARG A 177 -22.06 4.58 -14.30
C ARG A 177 -20.80 4.99 -15.05
N LEU A 178 -19.65 4.44 -14.69
CA LEU A 178 -18.38 4.72 -15.35
C LEU A 178 -18.42 4.28 -16.83
N TYR A 179 -19.07 3.17 -17.13
CA TYR A 179 -19.28 2.72 -18.51
C TYR A 179 -20.12 3.74 -19.29
N GLN A 180 -21.25 4.19 -18.74
CA GLN A 180 -22.15 5.14 -19.41
C GLN A 180 -21.54 6.53 -19.57
N ASP A 181 -20.92 7.04 -18.52
CA ASP A 181 -20.49 8.43 -18.44
C ASP A 181 -19.10 8.66 -19.08
N TYR A 182 -18.23 7.64 -19.05
CA TYR A 182 -16.83 7.77 -19.47
C TYR A 182 -16.35 6.69 -20.45
N GLY A 183 -17.21 5.78 -20.88
CA GLY A 183 -16.83 4.67 -21.75
C GLY A 183 -15.87 3.67 -21.08
N CYS A 184 -15.93 3.56 -19.74
CA CYS A 184 -15.10 2.65 -18.99
C CYS A 184 -15.47 1.20 -19.27
N ASN A 185 -14.64 0.49 -20.03
CA ASN A 185 -14.90 -0.87 -20.51
C ASN A 185 -14.19 -1.96 -19.71
N MET A 186 -13.34 -1.58 -18.72
CA MET A 186 -12.63 -2.54 -17.90
C MET A 186 -12.58 -2.12 -16.43
N GLN A 187 -12.62 -3.12 -15.54
CA GLN A 187 -12.34 -2.97 -14.11
C GLN A 187 -11.14 -3.82 -13.73
N PHE A 188 -10.24 -3.24 -12.93
CA PHE A 188 -9.16 -3.95 -12.27
C PHE A 188 -9.31 -3.89 -10.76
N GLY A 189 -8.85 -4.94 -10.08
CA GLY A 189 -8.87 -5.00 -8.62
C GLY A 189 -8.02 -6.15 -8.09
N GLY A 190 -7.91 -6.25 -6.77
CA GLY A 190 -7.33 -7.43 -6.12
C GLY A 190 -8.20 -8.66 -6.33
N ASP A 191 -7.63 -9.84 -6.13
CA ASP A 191 -8.33 -11.10 -6.35
C ASP A 191 -9.54 -11.30 -5.40
N ASP A 192 -9.51 -10.64 -4.24
CA ASP A 192 -10.62 -10.57 -3.29
C ASP A 192 -11.83 -9.77 -3.82
N GLN A 193 -11.68 -8.99 -4.89
CA GLN A 193 -12.72 -8.17 -5.53
C GLN A 193 -13.48 -8.90 -6.65
N TRP A 194 -13.07 -10.10 -7.03
CA TRP A 194 -13.61 -10.80 -8.20
C TRP A 194 -15.13 -10.85 -8.27
N GLY A 195 -15.79 -11.23 -7.17
CA GLY A 195 -17.25 -11.30 -7.09
C GLY A 195 -17.95 -9.97 -7.33
N ASN A 196 -17.41 -8.88 -6.75
CA ASN A 196 -17.93 -7.53 -6.95
C ASN A 196 -17.77 -7.07 -8.40
N MET A 197 -16.61 -7.39 -9.02
CA MET A 197 -16.31 -7.02 -10.41
C MET A 197 -17.23 -7.71 -11.39
N LEU A 198 -17.52 -9.00 -11.20
CA LEU A 198 -18.47 -9.77 -12.02
C LEU A 198 -19.90 -9.22 -11.91
N GLY A 199 -20.28 -8.71 -10.75
CA GLY A 199 -21.56 -8.00 -10.58
C GLY A 199 -21.71 -6.81 -11.54
N GLY A 200 -20.63 -6.05 -11.71
CA GLY A 200 -20.58 -4.89 -12.61
C GLY A 200 -20.66 -5.28 -14.09
N THR A 201 -19.85 -6.25 -14.52
CA THR A 201 -19.88 -6.73 -15.92
C THR A 201 -21.25 -7.28 -16.29
N GLU A 202 -21.88 -8.04 -15.39
CA GLU A 202 -23.21 -8.61 -15.59
C GLU A 202 -24.31 -7.54 -15.62
N LEU A 203 -24.20 -6.50 -14.79
CA LEU A 203 -25.16 -5.39 -14.79
C LEU A 203 -25.11 -4.61 -16.12
N ILE A 204 -23.91 -4.32 -16.63
CA ILE A 204 -23.70 -3.67 -17.93
C ILE A 204 -24.30 -4.53 -19.05
N ARG A 205 -24.00 -5.82 -19.06
CA ARG A 205 -24.56 -6.75 -20.05
C ARG A 205 -26.09 -6.78 -20.05
N ARG A 206 -26.71 -6.86 -18.87
CA ARG A 206 -28.17 -6.96 -18.73
C ARG A 206 -28.89 -5.66 -19.07
N LYS A 207 -28.34 -4.53 -18.67
CA LYS A 207 -29.01 -3.22 -18.87
C LYS A 207 -28.72 -2.60 -20.23
N LEU A 208 -27.51 -2.78 -20.76
CA LEU A 208 -27.07 -2.10 -21.99
C LEU A 208 -26.91 -3.05 -23.18
N GLY A 209 -26.91 -4.38 -22.96
CA GLY A 209 -26.58 -5.35 -24.02
C GLY A 209 -25.15 -5.16 -24.55
N LYS A 210 -24.23 -4.70 -23.70
CA LYS A 210 -22.83 -4.42 -24.02
C LYS A 210 -21.91 -5.25 -23.17
N ASP A 211 -20.70 -5.48 -23.66
CA ASP A 211 -19.67 -6.19 -22.92
C ASP A 211 -18.77 -5.22 -22.18
N ALA A 212 -18.36 -5.62 -20.98
CA ALA A 212 -17.35 -4.99 -20.16
C ALA A 212 -16.54 -6.09 -19.48
N TYR A 213 -15.27 -5.81 -19.19
CA TYR A 213 -14.32 -6.84 -18.80
C TYR A 213 -13.75 -6.57 -17.42
N ALA A 214 -13.32 -7.63 -16.75
CA ALA A 214 -12.70 -7.55 -15.45
C ALA A 214 -11.42 -8.38 -15.42
N MET A 215 -10.40 -7.87 -14.75
CA MET A 215 -9.16 -8.55 -14.49
C MET A 215 -8.71 -8.33 -13.06
N THR A 216 -8.37 -9.39 -12.34
CA THR A 216 -7.76 -9.27 -11.02
C THR A 216 -6.25 -9.38 -11.09
N ILE A 217 -5.59 -8.73 -10.14
CA ILE A 217 -4.16 -8.79 -9.93
C ILE A 217 -3.83 -9.64 -8.72
N THR A 218 -2.73 -10.38 -8.82
CA THR A 218 -2.18 -11.16 -7.72
C THR A 218 -1.95 -10.30 -6.49
N LEU A 219 -2.36 -10.77 -5.32
CA LEU A 219 -2.10 -10.07 -4.07
C LEU A 219 -0.61 -10.09 -3.73
N LEU A 220 -0.10 -9.00 -3.21
CA LEU A 220 1.28 -8.90 -2.74
C LEU A 220 1.41 -9.60 -1.38
N LEU A 221 1.78 -10.87 -1.43
CA LEU A 221 2.00 -11.71 -0.25
C LEU A 221 3.49 -11.98 -0.08
N ASN A 222 3.95 -12.06 1.16
CA ASN A 222 5.29 -12.56 1.46
C ASN A 222 5.34 -14.09 1.36
N SER A 223 6.53 -14.67 1.52
CA SER A 223 6.78 -16.13 1.47
C SER A 223 6.03 -16.92 2.55
N GLU A 224 5.53 -16.26 3.61
CA GLU A 224 4.66 -16.83 4.65
C GLU A 224 3.16 -16.74 4.29
N GLY A 225 2.79 -16.23 3.13
CA GLY A 225 1.40 -16.03 2.70
C GLY A 225 0.69 -14.83 3.35
N LYS A 226 1.43 -13.94 4.02
CA LYS A 226 0.86 -12.73 4.66
C LYS A 226 0.89 -11.53 3.72
N LYS A 227 -0.17 -10.72 3.73
CA LYS A 227 -0.22 -9.47 2.96
C LYS A 227 0.93 -8.54 3.38
N MET A 228 1.73 -8.08 2.41
CA MET A 228 2.82 -7.12 2.64
C MET A 228 2.28 -5.70 2.91
N GLY A 229 3.14 -4.83 3.42
CA GLY A 229 2.80 -3.43 3.69
C GLY A 229 2.31 -3.17 5.11
N LYS A 230 2.43 -4.15 6.00
CA LYS A 230 2.20 -3.99 7.43
C LYS A 230 3.43 -4.40 8.22
N THR A 231 3.75 -3.62 9.25
CA THR A 231 4.77 -3.91 10.25
C THR A 231 4.12 -4.07 11.62
N GLN A 232 4.90 -4.37 12.63
CA GLN A 232 4.42 -4.35 14.03
C GLN A 232 3.92 -2.95 14.46
N LYS A 233 4.38 -1.89 13.78
CA LYS A 233 3.98 -0.49 14.00
C LYS A 233 2.74 -0.07 13.19
N GLY A 234 2.17 -0.95 12.36
CA GLY A 234 1.03 -0.66 11.49
C GLY A 234 1.36 -0.66 10.01
N ALA A 235 0.57 0.07 9.21
CA ALA A 235 0.75 0.15 7.77
C ALA A 235 2.01 0.96 7.40
N VAL A 236 2.65 0.57 6.28
CA VAL A 236 3.70 1.37 5.64
C VAL A 236 3.04 2.33 4.67
N TRP A 237 3.06 3.61 5.03
CA TRP A 237 2.34 4.66 4.34
C TRP A 237 3.14 5.24 3.17
N LEU A 238 2.45 5.78 2.18
CA LEU A 238 3.06 6.52 1.07
C LEU A 238 3.24 8.02 1.39
N ASP A 239 2.60 8.51 2.46
CA ASP A 239 2.81 9.86 2.97
C ASP A 239 4.13 9.94 3.74
N PRO A 240 5.07 10.83 3.35
CA PRO A 240 6.37 10.98 4.01
C PRO A 240 6.27 11.45 5.47
N ASN A 241 5.15 12.07 5.87
CA ASN A 241 4.90 12.49 7.25
C ASN A 241 4.47 11.34 8.17
N LYS A 242 4.01 10.21 7.60
CA LYS A 242 3.58 9.01 8.34
C LYS A 242 4.60 7.90 8.32
N THR A 243 5.26 7.72 7.19
CA THR A 243 6.41 6.82 7.01
C THR A 243 7.45 7.62 6.24
N SER A 244 8.53 8.00 6.88
CA SER A 244 9.57 8.79 6.25
C SER A 244 10.16 8.04 5.03
N PRO A 245 10.73 8.75 4.03
CA PRO A 245 11.39 8.11 2.88
C PRO A 245 12.47 7.10 3.30
N PHE A 246 13.18 7.39 4.39
CA PHE A 246 14.18 6.47 4.95
C PHE A 246 13.53 5.21 5.56
N GLU A 247 12.46 5.34 6.34
CA GLU A 247 11.73 4.17 6.88
C GLU A 247 11.09 3.34 5.76
N PHE A 248 10.57 4.00 4.72
CA PHE A 248 10.03 3.35 3.52
C PHE A 248 11.12 2.57 2.78
N TYR A 249 12.30 3.17 2.57
CA TYR A 249 13.49 2.52 2.02
C TYR A 249 13.91 1.31 2.86
N GLN A 250 14.00 1.47 4.17
CA GLN A 250 14.38 0.39 5.09
C GLN A 250 13.37 -0.76 5.11
N TYR A 251 12.09 -0.48 4.97
CA TYR A 251 11.07 -1.52 4.84
C TYR A 251 11.40 -2.45 3.67
N TRP A 252 11.66 -1.91 2.48
CA TRP A 252 11.99 -2.69 1.30
C TRP A 252 13.39 -3.31 1.34
N ARG A 253 14.34 -2.61 1.92
CA ARG A 253 15.71 -3.12 2.15
C ARG A 253 15.74 -4.34 3.06
N ASN A 254 14.73 -4.52 3.91
CA ASN A 254 14.61 -5.58 4.91
C ASN A 254 13.61 -6.68 4.53
N VAL A 255 13.12 -6.76 3.31
CA VAL A 255 12.33 -7.91 2.86
C VAL A 255 13.12 -9.20 2.92
N ALA A 256 12.44 -10.34 3.07
CA ALA A 256 13.11 -11.63 3.09
C ALA A 256 13.79 -11.94 1.75
N ASP A 257 14.86 -12.72 1.79
CA ASP A 257 15.60 -13.15 0.58
C ASP A 257 14.67 -13.86 -0.42
N ALA A 258 13.74 -14.67 0.09
CA ALA A 258 12.75 -15.38 -0.71
C ALA A 258 11.74 -14.46 -1.42
N ASP A 259 11.60 -13.20 -0.99
CA ASP A 259 10.57 -12.27 -1.49
C ASP A 259 11.14 -11.18 -2.41
N VAL A 260 12.45 -10.90 -2.34
CA VAL A 260 13.03 -9.71 -2.98
C VAL A 260 12.89 -9.72 -4.49
N LEU A 261 13.21 -10.83 -5.17
CA LEU A 261 13.14 -10.90 -6.64
C LEU A 261 11.69 -10.84 -7.14
N LYS A 262 10.77 -11.46 -6.42
CA LYS A 262 9.33 -11.34 -6.66
C LYS A 262 8.87 -9.89 -6.56
N CYS A 263 9.27 -9.18 -5.50
CA CYS A 263 8.93 -7.77 -5.32
C CYS A 263 9.52 -6.88 -6.43
N ILE A 264 10.77 -7.11 -6.83
CA ILE A 264 11.39 -6.39 -7.95
C ILE A 264 10.56 -6.60 -9.22
N ARG A 265 10.22 -7.83 -9.54
CA ARG A 265 9.48 -8.19 -10.77
C ARG A 265 8.08 -7.56 -10.81
N MET A 266 7.37 -7.60 -9.71
CA MET A 266 5.98 -7.11 -9.62
C MET A 266 5.89 -5.58 -9.53
N LEU A 267 6.77 -4.94 -8.76
CA LEU A 267 6.59 -3.56 -8.32
C LEU A 267 7.47 -2.54 -9.06
N THR A 268 8.67 -2.93 -9.52
CA THR A 268 9.58 -1.98 -10.17
C THR A 268 9.27 -1.82 -11.67
N PHE A 269 9.76 -0.72 -12.26
CA PHE A 269 9.68 -0.46 -13.69
C PHE A 269 10.97 -0.82 -14.44
N LEU A 270 11.84 -1.60 -13.82
CA LEU A 270 13.04 -2.12 -14.44
C LEU A 270 12.71 -3.03 -15.64
N PRO A 271 13.50 -3.02 -16.71
CA PRO A 271 13.35 -3.96 -17.82
C PRO A 271 13.39 -5.41 -17.35
N LEU A 272 12.52 -6.27 -17.91
CA LEU A 272 12.48 -7.68 -17.53
C LEU A 272 13.80 -8.39 -17.80
N GLU A 273 14.52 -8.04 -18.86
CA GLU A 273 15.83 -8.61 -19.18
C GLU A 273 16.89 -8.34 -18.08
N GLU A 274 16.76 -7.22 -17.38
CA GLU A 274 17.63 -6.92 -16.22
C GLU A 274 17.21 -7.75 -15.00
N ILE A 275 15.91 -7.90 -14.77
CA ILE A 275 15.37 -8.69 -13.65
C ILE A 275 15.68 -10.17 -13.86
N ASP A 276 15.56 -10.70 -15.09
CA ASP A 276 15.84 -12.09 -15.43
C ASP A 276 17.30 -12.48 -15.13
N LYS A 277 18.24 -11.53 -15.26
CA LYS A 277 19.64 -11.75 -14.85
C LYS A 277 19.79 -11.92 -13.35
N MET A 278 18.88 -11.36 -12.55
CA MET A 278 18.90 -11.48 -11.09
C MET A 278 18.31 -12.81 -10.59
N ASP A 279 17.58 -13.56 -11.43
CA ASP A 279 16.97 -14.84 -11.01
C ASP A 279 17.99 -15.89 -10.54
N SER A 280 19.25 -15.77 -10.98
CA SER A 280 20.37 -16.61 -10.53
C SER A 280 21.12 -16.07 -9.32
N TRP A 281 20.70 -14.94 -8.75
CA TRP A 281 21.40 -14.30 -7.64
C TRP A 281 21.15 -15.04 -6.32
N GLU A 282 22.22 -15.26 -5.57
CA GLU A 282 22.21 -15.94 -4.27
C GLU A 282 23.09 -15.20 -3.24
N GLY A 283 22.89 -15.49 -1.98
CA GLY A 283 23.72 -15.02 -0.88
C GLY A 283 23.87 -13.49 -0.85
N SER A 284 25.08 -12.98 -0.99
CA SER A 284 25.38 -11.54 -0.94
C SER A 284 24.76 -10.73 -2.07
N GLN A 285 24.51 -11.35 -3.24
CA GLN A 285 23.85 -10.70 -4.38
C GLN A 285 22.40 -10.33 -4.07
N LEU A 286 21.70 -11.12 -3.24
CA LEU A 286 20.34 -10.76 -2.79
C LEU A 286 20.34 -9.48 -1.94
N ASN A 287 21.43 -9.15 -1.24
CA ASN A 287 21.54 -7.85 -0.58
C ASN A 287 21.61 -6.70 -1.57
N GLN A 288 22.26 -6.87 -2.72
CA GLN A 288 22.25 -5.90 -3.81
C GLN A 288 20.85 -5.78 -4.42
N ALA A 289 20.15 -6.89 -4.64
CA ALA A 289 18.77 -6.89 -5.11
C ALA A 289 17.85 -6.11 -4.16
N LYS A 290 18.02 -6.25 -2.84
CA LYS A 290 17.27 -5.47 -1.85
C LYS A 290 17.56 -3.98 -1.90
N GLU A 291 18.81 -3.59 -2.20
CA GLU A 291 19.15 -2.18 -2.42
C GLU A 291 18.47 -1.62 -3.66
N ILE A 292 18.49 -2.36 -4.76
CA ILE A 292 17.82 -2.00 -6.01
C ILE A 292 16.32 -1.85 -5.76
N LEU A 293 15.68 -2.84 -5.12
CA LEU A 293 14.25 -2.77 -4.77
C LEU A 293 13.91 -1.53 -3.94
N ALA A 294 14.65 -1.31 -2.87
CA ALA A 294 14.41 -0.19 -1.95
C ALA A 294 14.61 1.15 -2.65
N TYR A 295 15.65 1.28 -3.46
CA TYR A 295 15.93 2.49 -4.22
C TYR A 295 14.83 2.78 -5.23
N GLU A 296 14.50 1.81 -6.10
CA GLU A 296 13.51 2.00 -7.16
C GLU A 296 12.11 2.36 -6.60
N LEU A 297 11.68 1.70 -5.53
CA LEU A 297 10.38 1.97 -4.93
C LEU A 297 10.36 3.30 -4.16
N THR A 298 11.44 3.66 -3.49
CA THR A 298 11.54 4.97 -2.81
C THR A 298 11.58 6.10 -3.85
N LYS A 299 12.34 5.93 -4.94
CA LYS A 299 12.37 6.87 -6.07
C LYS A 299 10.98 7.07 -6.68
N LEU A 300 10.22 5.99 -6.86
CA LEU A 300 8.89 6.04 -7.44
C LEU A 300 7.89 6.80 -6.54
N VAL A 301 7.98 6.63 -5.22
CA VAL A 301 7.02 7.22 -4.25
C VAL A 301 7.44 8.61 -3.80
N HIS A 302 8.71 8.81 -3.50
CA HIS A 302 9.22 10.01 -2.83
C HIS A 302 10.14 10.87 -3.72
N GLY A 303 10.51 10.38 -4.90
CA GLY A 303 11.41 11.04 -5.83
C GLY A 303 12.87 10.61 -5.65
N GLU A 304 13.68 10.97 -6.66
CA GLU A 304 15.07 10.51 -6.76
C GLU A 304 15.97 11.08 -5.67
N GLU A 305 15.77 12.34 -5.30
CA GLU A 305 16.54 13.00 -4.24
C GLU A 305 16.38 12.30 -2.89
N GLU A 306 15.14 12.00 -2.49
CA GLU A 306 14.85 11.29 -1.26
C GLU A 306 15.33 9.83 -1.30
N ALA A 307 15.28 9.17 -2.46
CA ALA A 307 15.83 7.82 -2.64
C ALA A 307 17.36 7.81 -2.46
N ASN A 308 18.07 8.81 -3.02
CA ASN A 308 19.51 8.95 -2.86
C ASN A 308 19.88 9.17 -1.39
N LYS A 309 19.22 10.12 -0.71
CA LYS A 309 19.44 10.39 0.73
C LYS A 309 19.20 9.13 1.57
N ALA A 310 18.10 8.42 1.31
CA ALA A 310 17.77 7.20 2.04
C ALA A 310 18.80 6.08 1.81
N GLN A 311 19.30 5.93 0.58
CA GLN A 311 20.33 4.95 0.25
C GLN A 311 21.66 5.29 0.89
N GLU A 312 22.09 6.55 0.83
CA GLU A 312 23.33 7.03 1.44
C GLU A 312 23.28 6.86 2.97
N GLY A 313 22.18 7.28 3.60
CA GLY A 313 21.95 7.07 5.02
C GLY A 313 21.99 5.60 5.41
N ALA A 314 21.36 4.71 4.62
CA ALA A 314 21.42 3.27 4.87
C ALA A 314 22.84 2.70 4.75
N ARG A 315 23.60 3.12 3.72
CA ARG A 315 25.01 2.68 3.53
C ARG A 315 25.93 3.19 4.62
N ALA A 316 25.76 4.45 5.03
CA ALA A 316 26.53 5.04 6.13
C ALA A 316 26.38 4.25 7.44
N LEU A 317 25.16 3.76 7.73
CA LEU A 317 24.89 2.90 8.89
C LEU A 317 25.68 1.59 8.91
N PHE A 318 26.00 1.06 7.73
CA PHE A 318 26.77 -0.18 7.61
C PHE A 318 28.29 0.05 7.57
N SER A 319 28.73 1.26 7.19
CA SER A 319 30.15 1.54 6.96
C SER A 319 30.85 2.32 8.09
N THR A 320 30.17 3.22 8.80
CA THR A 320 30.84 4.12 9.76
C THR A 320 30.04 4.56 10.98
N GLY A 321 28.77 4.20 11.13
CA GLY A 321 27.96 4.70 12.26
C GLY A 321 27.56 6.18 12.19
N ASN A 322 27.96 6.93 11.15
CA ASN A 322 27.60 8.33 10.96
C ASN A 322 26.50 8.46 9.91
N ALA A 323 25.27 8.74 10.33
CA ALA A 323 24.14 8.93 9.43
C ALA A 323 23.50 10.31 9.61
N ALA A 324 23.57 11.11 8.57
CA ALA A 324 22.95 12.43 8.52
C ALA A 324 21.41 12.41 8.39
N ASP A 325 20.80 11.26 8.00
CA ASP A 325 19.36 11.11 7.72
C ASP A 325 18.69 9.93 8.44
N MET A 326 19.11 9.65 9.69
CA MET A 326 18.43 8.66 10.53
C MET A 326 17.07 9.19 11.01
N PRO A 327 16.06 8.30 11.21
CA PRO A 327 14.88 8.69 11.96
C PRO A 327 15.28 9.28 13.31
N GLU A 328 14.90 10.52 13.53
CA GLU A 328 15.24 11.22 14.76
C GLU A 328 14.22 10.92 15.86
N ALA A 329 14.69 10.93 17.08
CA ALA A 329 13.86 10.96 18.28
C ALA A 329 14.34 12.10 19.17
N GLU A 330 13.40 12.88 19.68
CA GLU A 330 13.69 14.04 20.50
C GLU A 330 13.57 13.67 21.99
N LEU A 331 14.56 14.10 22.76
CA LEU A 331 14.52 14.15 24.22
C LEU A 331 14.31 15.59 24.67
N THR A 332 13.57 15.75 25.74
CA THR A 332 13.35 17.04 26.40
C THR A 332 14.19 17.16 27.66
N GLU A 333 14.36 18.37 28.20
CA GLU A 333 15.09 18.58 29.48
C GLU A 333 14.50 17.76 30.64
N GLU A 334 13.19 17.52 30.63
CA GLU A 334 12.50 16.74 31.66
C GLU A 334 12.86 15.24 31.66
N ASP A 335 13.47 14.75 30.57
CA ASP A 335 13.90 13.37 30.46
C ASP A 335 15.24 13.09 31.18
N PHE A 336 15.92 14.14 31.62
CA PHE A 336 17.20 14.07 32.31
C PHE A 336 17.07 14.30 33.81
N THR A 337 17.75 13.48 34.60
CA THR A 337 17.89 13.65 36.04
C THR A 337 19.34 13.97 36.34
N ASP A 338 19.61 15.10 37.00
CA ASP A 338 20.97 15.61 37.27
C ASP A 338 21.86 15.66 36.01
N GLY A 339 21.26 16.06 34.87
CA GLY A 339 21.93 16.15 33.56
C GLY A 339 22.24 14.81 32.89
N LYS A 340 21.72 13.71 33.38
CA LYS A 340 21.92 12.36 32.84
C LYS A 340 20.60 11.63 32.55
N ILE A 341 20.66 10.71 31.62
CA ILE A 341 19.54 9.83 31.24
C ILE A 341 20.01 8.37 31.14
N ASP A 342 19.22 7.43 31.68
CA ASP A 342 19.52 6.02 31.60
C ASP A 342 19.16 5.43 30.22
N ILE A 343 19.93 4.42 29.76
CA ILE A 343 19.74 3.75 28.46
C ILE A 343 18.32 3.19 28.28
N LEU A 344 17.68 2.74 29.32
CA LEU A 344 16.32 2.16 29.25
C LEU A 344 15.31 3.25 28.90
N THR A 345 15.47 4.44 29.49
CA THR A 345 14.64 5.61 29.18
C THR A 345 14.89 6.08 27.75
N VAL A 346 16.16 6.16 27.31
CA VAL A 346 16.52 6.48 25.93
C VAL A 346 15.84 5.57 24.93
N LEU A 347 15.90 4.24 25.14
CA LEU A 347 15.28 3.25 24.26
C LEU A 347 13.75 3.40 24.16
N VAL A 348 13.10 3.71 25.28
CA VAL A 348 11.63 3.93 25.31
C VAL A 348 11.25 5.23 24.61
N LYS A 349 11.92 6.33 24.92
CA LYS A 349 11.69 7.65 24.33
C LYS A 349 12.00 7.68 22.84
N ALA A 350 13.05 6.98 22.43
CA ALA A 350 13.35 6.77 21.03
C ALA A 350 12.32 5.87 20.31
N GLY A 351 11.34 5.29 21.02
CA GLY A 351 10.37 4.37 20.43
C GLY A 351 10.99 3.08 19.86
N LEU A 352 12.17 2.71 20.33
CA LEU A 352 12.84 1.46 19.96
C LEU A 352 12.29 0.26 20.73
N VAL A 353 11.68 0.50 21.88
CA VAL A 353 10.98 -0.49 22.70
C VAL A 353 9.74 0.16 23.32
N PRO A 354 8.65 -0.62 23.60
CA PRO A 354 7.42 -0.07 24.16
C PRO A 354 7.49 0.16 25.70
N SER A 355 8.48 -0.41 26.40
CA SER A 355 8.57 -0.31 27.85
C SER A 355 10.01 -0.50 28.36
N LYS A 356 10.26 0.03 29.59
CA LYS A 356 11.56 -0.17 30.31
C LYS A 356 11.85 -1.65 30.58
N SER A 357 10.83 -2.50 30.75
CA SER A 357 11.00 -3.94 30.91
C SER A 357 11.56 -4.61 29.65
N GLU A 358 11.07 -4.20 28.49
CA GLU A 358 11.61 -4.68 27.21
C GLU A 358 12.99 -4.10 26.91
N ALA A 359 13.23 -2.82 27.26
CA ALA A 359 14.54 -2.21 27.16
C ALA A 359 15.59 -3.02 27.95
N ARG A 360 15.27 -3.37 29.20
CA ARG A 360 16.15 -4.17 30.06
C ARG A 360 16.47 -5.53 29.43
N ARG A 361 15.45 -6.22 28.93
CA ARG A 361 15.65 -7.51 28.24
C ARG A 361 16.53 -7.36 27.00
N ALA A 362 16.32 -6.32 26.21
CA ALA A 362 17.09 -6.06 25.00
C ALA A 362 18.59 -5.81 25.31
N VAL A 363 18.89 -5.02 26.36
CA VAL A 363 20.26 -4.80 26.81
C VAL A 363 20.91 -6.09 27.31
N GLN A 364 20.23 -6.84 28.19
CA GLN A 364 20.74 -8.12 28.75
C GLN A 364 21.00 -9.17 27.67
N GLN A 365 20.19 -9.20 26.62
CA GLN A 365 20.40 -10.08 25.47
C GLN A 365 21.49 -9.59 24.51
N GLY A 366 22.12 -8.44 24.83
CA GLY A 366 23.17 -7.82 24.00
C GLY A 366 22.62 -7.33 22.65
N GLY A 367 21.35 -7.01 22.59
CA GLY A 367 20.67 -6.50 21.40
C GLY A 367 20.73 -4.97 21.25
N VAL A 368 21.41 -4.25 22.13
CA VAL A 368 21.48 -2.78 22.13
C VAL A 368 22.91 -2.33 21.84
N ALA A 369 23.06 -1.32 21.00
CA ALA A 369 24.31 -0.62 20.76
C ALA A 369 24.07 0.89 20.70
N VAL A 370 25.04 1.66 21.18
CA VAL A 370 25.11 3.13 21.14
C VAL A 370 26.40 3.51 20.43
N GLU A 371 26.32 4.37 19.41
CA GLU A 371 27.44 4.76 18.56
C GLU A 371 28.23 3.54 18.00
N GLY A 372 27.52 2.45 17.71
CA GLY A 372 28.13 1.20 17.22
C GLY A 372 28.67 0.29 18.32
N GLU A 373 28.88 0.76 19.54
CA GLU A 373 29.37 -0.01 20.67
C GLU A 373 28.22 -0.72 21.40
N LYS A 374 28.45 -2.00 21.74
CA LYS A 374 27.45 -2.82 22.40
C LYS A 374 27.28 -2.41 23.87
N VAL A 375 26.03 -2.07 24.25
CA VAL A 375 25.69 -1.77 25.64
C VAL A 375 25.35 -3.06 26.37
N ALA A 376 26.14 -3.39 27.39
CA ALA A 376 25.90 -4.56 28.22
C ALA A 376 25.34 -4.21 29.62
N ASP A 377 25.53 -2.98 30.07
CA ASP A 377 25.05 -2.51 31.36
C ASP A 377 23.62 -1.88 31.24
N ILE A 378 22.68 -2.42 32.00
CA ILE A 378 21.32 -1.90 32.09
C ILE A 378 21.23 -0.58 32.86
N TYR A 379 22.29 -0.19 33.57
CA TYR A 379 22.40 1.06 34.31
C TYR A 379 23.27 2.09 33.60
N ALA A 380 23.62 1.84 32.32
CA ALA A 380 24.40 2.80 31.54
C ALA A 380 23.66 4.13 31.47
N GLU A 381 24.34 5.21 31.80
CA GLU A 381 23.86 6.60 31.76
C GLU A 381 24.64 7.42 30.77
N TYR A 382 23.96 8.39 30.16
CA TYR A 382 24.54 9.29 29.19
C TYR A 382 24.28 10.74 29.59
N GLU A 383 25.27 11.60 29.45
CA GLU A 383 25.11 13.02 29.72
C GLU A 383 24.35 13.74 28.61
N LYS A 384 23.63 14.79 28.94
CA LYS A 384 22.85 15.62 27.99
C LYS A 384 23.70 16.08 26.79
N SER A 385 24.99 16.42 27.03
CA SER A 385 25.93 16.82 26.00
C SER A 385 26.16 15.79 24.90
N ALA A 386 26.00 14.51 25.20
CA ALA A 386 26.16 13.43 24.23
C ALA A 386 25.06 13.42 23.14
N PHE A 387 23.94 14.09 23.40
CA PHE A 387 22.84 14.19 22.46
C PHE A 387 22.84 15.50 21.64
N ALA A 388 23.79 16.38 21.83
CA ALA A 388 23.84 17.70 21.19
C ALA A 388 23.96 17.61 19.66
N GLU A 389 24.79 16.70 19.15
CA GLU A 389 24.95 16.42 17.71
C GLU A 389 24.10 15.22 17.25
N GLY A 390 23.38 14.61 18.20
CA GLY A 390 22.58 13.41 18.03
C GLY A 390 23.37 12.12 18.24
N MET A 391 22.86 11.26 19.11
CA MET A 391 23.43 9.96 19.48
C MET A 391 22.71 8.85 18.73
N VAL A 392 23.46 7.98 18.06
CA VAL A 392 22.88 6.83 17.35
C VAL A 392 22.64 5.66 18.30
N VAL A 393 21.39 5.28 18.48
CA VAL A 393 20.96 4.17 19.32
C VAL A 393 20.34 3.08 18.45
N ARG A 394 20.80 1.84 18.63
CA ARG A 394 20.36 0.67 17.87
C ARG A 394 19.80 -0.42 18.77
N ARG A 395 18.66 -1.03 18.36
CA ARG A 395 18.12 -2.29 18.92
C ARG A 395 18.12 -3.39 17.86
N GLY A 396 18.83 -4.48 18.12
CA GLY A 396 18.99 -5.57 17.16
C GLY A 396 19.76 -5.15 15.92
N LYS A 397 19.53 -5.85 14.81
CA LYS A 397 20.24 -5.57 13.54
C LYS A 397 19.56 -4.51 12.67
N LYS A 398 18.29 -4.17 12.95
CA LYS A 398 17.41 -3.47 12.00
C LYS A 398 16.74 -2.19 12.53
N ASN A 399 16.72 -1.97 13.84
CA ASN A 399 16.05 -0.83 14.45
C ASN A 399 17.08 0.12 15.06
N PHE A 400 17.13 1.35 14.58
CA PHE A 400 18.04 2.39 15.07
C PHE A 400 17.39 3.77 14.93
N LYS A 401 17.83 4.70 15.74
CA LYS A 401 17.42 6.10 15.70
C LYS A 401 18.58 7.02 16.11
N LYS A 402 18.60 8.21 15.51
CA LYS A 402 19.39 9.32 15.99
C LYS A 402 18.58 10.03 17.07
N VAL A 403 19.08 10.04 18.29
CA VAL A 403 18.44 10.67 19.45
C VAL A 403 19.09 12.02 19.69
N ILE A 404 18.31 13.08 19.64
CA ILE A 404 18.75 14.47 19.87
C ILE A 404 18.07 15.03 21.11
N CYS A 405 18.73 15.95 21.79
CA CYS A 405 18.13 16.76 22.85
C CYS A 405 17.91 18.17 22.32
N LYS A 406 16.64 18.62 22.36
CA LYS A 406 16.28 20.02 22.12
C LYS A 406 16.08 20.78 23.43
#